data_1417df1549b9b1af4f0ec4dee26ea383
#
_entry.id   1417df1549b9b1af4f0ec4dee26ea383
#
_cell.length_a   1.000
_cell.length_b   1.000
_cell.length_c   1.000
_cell.angle_alpha   90.00
_cell.angle_beta   90.00
_cell.angle_gamma   90.00
#
_symmetry.space_group_name_H-M   'P 1'
#
loop_
_entity.id
_entity.type
_entity.pdbx_description
1 polymer ?
#
loop_
_entity_poly.entity_id
_entity_poly.type
_entity_poly.pdbx_seq_one_letter_code
_entity_poly.pdbx_strand_id
1 'polypeptide(L)'
;KLEILREADAIFMEELIKQKLYNKISQAYAAFLPVKSVGVVGDARRYEYVIALRAVVTLDFMTANVFPFKQEFLNHVSTRIMNEIDKVSRVVYDISSKPPATIEWE
;
A
#
# COMPACT_ATOMS: atom_id res chain seq x y z
N LYS A 1 14.62 4.78 5.63
CA LYS A 1 13.53 4.83 4.65
C LYS A 1 13.34 3.51 3.92
N LEU A 2 14.42 2.92 3.44
CA LEU A 2 14.33 1.66 2.73
C LEU A 2 13.81 0.54 3.62
N GLU A 3 14.20 0.52 4.88
CA GLU A 3 13.71 -0.46 5.85
C GLU A 3 12.21 -0.33 6.06
N ILE A 4 11.72 0.90 6.17
CA ILE A 4 10.28 1.16 6.33
C ILE A 4 9.51 0.60 5.14
N LEU A 5 10.00 0.84 3.94
CA LEU A 5 9.38 0.34 2.72
C LEU A 5 9.36 -1.18 2.68
N ARG A 6 10.47 -1.81 3.03
CA ARG A 6 10.56 -3.27 3.05
C ARG A 6 9.60 -3.89 4.05
N GLU A 7 9.48 -3.29 5.23
CA GLU A 7 8.55 -3.79 6.24
C GLU A 7 7.10 -3.64 5.77
N ALA A 8 6.76 -2.50 5.18
CA ALA A 8 5.41 -2.27 4.67
C ALA A 8 5.08 -3.27 3.55
N ASP A 9 6.01 -3.47 2.64
CA ASP A 9 5.83 -4.41 1.55
C ASP A 9 5.67 -5.84 2.07
N ALA A 10 6.47 -6.23 3.06
CA ALA A 10 6.39 -7.56 3.66
C ALA A 10 5.05 -7.79 4.34
N ILE A 11 4.51 -6.80 5.05
CA ILE A 11 3.20 -6.90 5.69
C ILE A 11 2.12 -7.08 4.62
N PHE A 12 2.17 -6.31 3.56
CA PHE A 12 1.21 -6.40 2.47
C PHE A 12 1.23 -7.79 1.84
N MET A 13 2.43 -8.28 1.49
CA MET A 13 2.59 -9.61 0.90
C MET A 13 2.09 -10.70 1.84
N GLU A 14 2.42 -10.61 3.12
CA GLU A 14 1.99 -11.59 4.10
C GLU A 14 0.47 -11.69 4.18
N GLU A 15 -0.22 -10.55 4.19
CA GLU A 15 -1.68 -10.55 4.25
C GLU A 15 -2.31 -11.04 2.94
N LEU A 16 -1.70 -10.72 1.80
CA LEU A 16 -2.17 -11.24 0.52
C LEU A 16 -2.11 -12.76 0.49
N ILE A 17 -1.04 -13.34 1.01
CA ILE A 17 -0.87 -14.79 1.08
C ILE A 17 -1.88 -15.40 2.06
N LYS A 18 -2.00 -14.82 3.24
CA LYS A 18 -2.95 -15.29 4.28
C LYS A 18 -4.37 -15.34 3.77
N GLN A 19 -4.80 -14.35 3.03
CA GLN A 19 -6.16 -14.25 2.53
C GLN A 19 -6.33 -14.95 1.18
N LYS A 20 -5.29 -15.62 0.69
CA LYS A 20 -5.30 -16.35 -0.58
C LYS A 20 -5.60 -15.46 -1.77
N LEU A 21 -5.13 -14.22 -1.71
CA LEU A 21 -5.33 -13.23 -2.77
C LEU A 21 -4.13 -13.10 -3.70
N TYR A 22 -2.97 -13.54 -3.25
CA TYR A 22 -1.71 -13.32 -3.96
C TYR A 22 -1.77 -13.78 -5.42
N ASN A 23 -2.34 -14.95 -5.67
CA ASN A 23 -2.41 -15.53 -7.02
C ASN A 23 -3.48 -14.90 -7.90
N LYS A 24 -4.31 -14.03 -7.34
CA LYS A 24 -5.36 -13.33 -8.10
C LYS A 24 -4.88 -11.98 -8.62
N ILE A 25 -3.69 -11.57 -8.23
CA ILE A 25 -3.14 -10.24 -8.51
C ILE A 25 -1.93 -10.41 -9.41
N SER A 26 -1.84 -9.57 -10.45
CA SER A 26 -0.72 -9.63 -11.37
C SER A 26 0.53 -8.99 -10.78
N GLN A 27 0.35 -7.87 -10.09
CA GLN A 27 1.46 -7.14 -9.48
C GLN A 27 0.94 -6.39 -8.27
N ALA A 28 1.66 -6.51 -7.14
CA ALA A 28 1.32 -5.83 -5.90
C ALA A 28 2.60 -5.39 -5.20
N TYR A 29 2.59 -4.18 -4.65
CA TYR A 29 3.75 -3.67 -3.93
C TYR A 29 3.36 -2.47 -3.08
N ALA A 30 4.26 -2.11 -2.15
CA ALA A 30 4.16 -0.88 -1.39
C ALA A 30 5.12 0.15 -2.00
N ALA A 31 4.73 1.41 -1.99
CA ALA A 31 5.56 2.51 -2.47
C ALA A 31 5.70 3.56 -1.38
N PHE A 32 6.85 4.20 -1.36
CA PHE A 32 7.15 5.27 -0.43
C PHE A 32 6.85 6.60 -1.11
N LEU A 33 5.89 7.35 -0.58
CA LEU A 33 5.55 8.65 -1.18
C LEU A 33 6.50 9.72 -0.65
N PRO A 34 6.99 10.62 -1.53
CA PRO A 34 7.93 11.66 -1.12
C PRO A 34 7.24 12.85 -0.47
N VAL A 35 6.32 12.58 0.43
CA VAL A 35 5.57 13.59 1.17
C VAL A 35 5.44 13.11 2.60
N LYS A 36 5.18 14.03 3.51
CA LYS A 36 4.89 13.68 4.89
C LYS A 36 3.47 14.09 5.24
N SER A 37 2.86 13.32 6.11
CA SER A 37 1.49 13.55 6.55
C SER A 37 1.47 13.77 8.05
N VAL A 38 0.47 14.49 8.50
CA VAL A 38 0.26 14.71 9.94
C VAL A 38 -0.31 13.42 10.54
N GLY A 39 0.33 12.96 11.61
CA GLY A 39 -0.18 11.89 12.46
C GLY A 39 -0.39 12.42 13.87
N VAL A 40 -1.16 11.70 14.64
CA VAL A 40 -1.42 12.04 16.04
C VAL A 40 -1.06 10.84 16.90
N VAL A 41 -0.17 11.05 17.87
CA VAL A 41 0.22 10.02 18.83
C VAL A 41 -0.04 10.61 20.21
N GLY A 42 -1.02 10.06 20.92
CA GLY A 42 -1.48 10.68 22.15
C GLY A 42 -2.00 12.08 21.87
N ASP A 43 -1.44 13.07 22.54
CA ASP A 43 -1.81 14.48 22.33
C ASP A 43 -0.87 15.23 21.38
N ALA A 44 0.13 14.55 20.82
CA ALA A 44 1.13 15.17 19.97
C ALA A 44 0.83 14.97 18.50
N ARG A 45 1.05 16.02 17.70
CA ARG A 45 0.98 15.96 16.24
C ARG A 45 2.38 15.70 15.72
N ARG A 46 2.50 14.80 14.75
CA ARG A 46 3.78 14.43 14.17
C ARG A 46 3.66 14.44 12.66
N TYR A 47 4.75 14.81 11.99
CA TYR A 47 4.85 14.72 10.52
C TYR A 47 5.60 13.46 10.18
N GLU A 48 4.90 12.51 9.59
CA GLU A 48 5.46 11.19 9.34
C GLU A 48 5.18 10.74 7.91
N TYR A 49 5.71 9.59 7.56
CA TYR A 49 5.73 9.12 6.18
C TYR A 49 4.39 8.54 5.74
N VAL A 50 4.20 8.53 4.43
CA VAL A 50 3.01 7.96 3.79
C VAL A 50 3.46 6.78 2.95
N ILE A 51 2.77 5.66 3.11
CA ILE A 51 2.96 4.46 2.29
C ILE A 51 1.77 4.31 1.36
N ALA A 52 2.02 4.12 0.08
CA ALA A 52 0.98 3.77 -0.87
C ALA A 52 1.04 2.29 -1.16
N LEU A 53 -0.11 1.65 -1.19
CA LEU A 53 -0.24 0.27 -1.63
C LEU A 53 -0.76 0.27 -3.07
N ARG A 54 -0.25 -0.64 -3.88
CA ARG A 54 -0.64 -0.78 -5.27
C ARG A 54 -0.84 -2.24 -5.59
N ALA A 55 -1.98 -2.59 -6.17
CA ALA A 55 -2.25 -3.95 -6.62
C ALA A 55 -3.11 -3.88 -7.88
N VAL A 56 -2.66 -4.54 -8.93
CA VAL A 56 -3.34 -4.49 -10.22
C VAL A 56 -3.48 -5.87 -10.83
N VAL A 57 -4.48 -6.00 -11.69
CA VAL A 57 -4.67 -7.17 -12.55
C VAL A 57 -4.46 -6.68 -13.98
N THR A 58 -3.55 -7.33 -14.70
CA THR A 58 -3.28 -6.97 -16.08
C THR A 58 -4.06 -7.89 -17.01
N LEU A 59 -4.70 -7.29 -18.01
CA LEU A 59 -5.36 -8.05 -19.08
C LEU A 59 -4.39 -8.27 -20.23
N ASP A 60 -3.52 -7.30 -20.44
CA ASP A 60 -2.41 -7.37 -21.37
C ASP A 60 -1.37 -6.36 -20.87
N PHE A 61 -0.24 -6.23 -21.56
CA PHE A 61 0.81 -5.33 -21.07
C PHE A 61 0.50 -3.85 -21.31
N MET A 62 -0.61 -3.53 -21.94
CA MET A 62 -1.02 -2.14 -22.17
C MET A 62 -2.00 -1.64 -21.14
N THR A 63 -2.75 -2.54 -20.50
CA THR A 63 -3.82 -2.16 -19.57
C THR A 63 -3.70 -2.90 -18.25
N ALA A 64 -4.04 -2.20 -17.19
CA ALA A 64 -4.06 -2.77 -15.84
C ALA A 64 -5.17 -2.10 -15.05
N ASN A 65 -5.94 -2.90 -14.35
CA ASN A 65 -7.01 -2.42 -13.48
C ASN A 65 -6.65 -2.65 -12.03
N VAL A 66 -7.08 -1.75 -11.16
CA VAL A 66 -6.87 -1.90 -9.73
C VAL A 66 -7.58 -3.15 -9.24
N PHE A 67 -6.93 -3.89 -8.34
CA PHE A 67 -7.57 -5.05 -7.71
C PHE A 67 -8.57 -4.55 -6.66
N PRO A 68 -9.83 -5.02 -6.68
CA PRO A 68 -10.86 -4.52 -5.78
C PRO A 68 -10.84 -5.26 -4.44
N PHE A 69 -10.01 -4.80 -3.52
CA PHE A 69 -9.98 -5.36 -2.16
C PHE A 69 -11.25 -5.00 -1.41
N LYS A 70 -11.66 -5.89 -0.51
CA LYS A 70 -12.68 -5.54 0.48
C LYS A 70 -12.11 -4.51 1.44
N GLN A 71 -12.98 -3.62 1.92
CA GLN A 71 -12.55 -2.55 2.83
C GLN A 71 -11.93 -3.12 4.10
N GLU A 72 -12.45 -4.24 4.61
CA GLU A 72 -11.90 -4.89 5.81
C GLU A 72 -10.45 -5.31 5.61
N PHE A 73 -10.11 -5.81 4.42
CA PHE A 73 -8.74 -6.18 4.11
C PHE A 73 -7.82 -4.97 4.14
N LEU A 74 -8.23 -3.90 3.46
CA LEU A 74 -7.44 -2.67 3.41
C LEU A 74 -7.27 -2.06 4.80
N ASN A 75 -8.34 -2.04 5.59
CA ASN A 75 -8.27 -1.54 6.97
C ASN A 75 -7.29 -2.36 7.80
N HIS A 76 -7.32 -3.67 7.67
CA HIS A 76 -6.44 -4.55 8.43
C HIS A 76 -4.97 -4.34 8.06
N VAL A 77 -4.66 -4.28 6.77
CA VAL A 77 -3.29 -4.05 6.32
C VAL A 77 -2.79 -2.68 6.76
N SER A 78 -3.62 -1.66 6.59
CA SER A 78 -3.31 -0.30 7.00
C SER A 78 -3.02 -0.23 8.50
N THR A 79 -3.86 -0.86 9.30
CA THR A 79 -3.69 -0.89 10.76
C THR A 79 -2.39 -1.57 11.14
N ARG A 80 -2.08 -2.72 10.52
CA ARG A 80 -0.83 -3.42 10.79
C ARG A 80 0.38 -2.55 10.43
N ILE A 81 0.36 -1.93 9.26
CA ILE A 81 1.49 -1.11 8.82
C ILE A 81 1.72 0.04 9.80
N MET A 82 0.66 0.76 10.18
CA MET A 82 0.80 1.91 11.07
C MET A 82 1.15 1.52 12.49
N ASN A 83 0.73 0.34 12.96
CA ASN A 83 1.04 -0.11 14.32
C ASN A 83 2.42 -0.75 14.42
N GLU A 84 2.85 -1.48 13.40
CA GLU A 84 4.10 -2.23 13.44
C GLU A 84 5.29 -1.44 12.93
N ILE A 85 5.07 -0.40 12.15
CA ILE A 85 6.14 0.42 11.59
C ILE A 85 6.06 1.81 12.18
N ASP A 86 7.05 2.13 12.99
CA ASP A 86 7.17 3.48 13.54
C ASP A 86 7.39 4.46 12.38
N LYS A 87 6.90 5.69 12.54
CA LYS A 87 7.06 6.78 11.58
C LYS A 87 6.21 6.69 10.32
N VAL A 88 5.29 5.73 10.23
CA VAL A 88 4.27 5.72 9.16
C VAL A 88 2.96 6.18 9.80
N SER A 89 2.41 7.27 9.29
CA SER A 89 1.19 7.85 9.84
C SER A 89 0.00 7.75 8.89
N ARG A 90 0.22 7.28 7.68
CA ARG A 90 -0.86 7.20 6.69
C ARG A 90 -0.56 6.14 5.66
N VAL A 91 -1.59 5.37 5.32
CA VAL A 91 -1.54 4.39 4.24
C VAL A 91 -2.63 4.75 3.25
N VAL A 92 -2.28 4.78 1.98
CA VAL A 92 -3.25 5.01 0.90
C VAL A 92 -3.22 3.84 -0.07
N TYR A 93 -4.32 3.62 -0.76
CA TYR A 93 -4.39 2.59 -1.79
C TYR A 93 -4.59 3.28 -3.15
N ASP A 94 -3.67 3.05 -4.08
CA ASP A 94 -3.73 3.65 -5.40
C ASP A 94 -4.75 2.91 -6.26
N ILE A 95 -5.83 3.58 -6.62
CA ILE A 95 -6.94 3.01 -7.38
C ILE A 95 -6.87 3.35 -8.86
N SER A 96 -5.77 3.92 -9.32
CA SER A 96 -5.64 4.36 -10.71
C SER A 96 -5.43 3.19 -11.66
N SER A 97 -6.13 3.21 -12.80
CA SER A 97 -5.96 2.19 -13.82
C SER A 97 -4.94 2.66 -14.87
N LYS A 98 -4.39 1.72 -15.59
CA LYS A 98 -3.50 2.00 -16.72
C LYS A 98 -4.25 1.71 -18.03
N PRO A 99 -4.38 2.65 -18.97
CA PRO A 99 -4.01 4.06 -18.83
C PRO A 99 -5.02 4.85 -18.01
N PRO A 100 -4.79 6.12 -17.59
CA PRO A 100 -3.61 6.93 -17.93
C PRO A 100 -2.45 6.77 -16.94
N ALA A 101 -2.66 6.15 -15.79
CA ALA A 101 -1.56 5.96 -14.85
C ALA A 101 -0.67 4.80 -15.32
N THR A 102 0.50 4.71 -14.73
CA THR A 102 1.38 3.55 -14.89
C THR A 102 1.16 2.59 -13.73
N ILE A 103 1.65 1.36 -13.85
CA ILE A 103 1.60 0.42 -12.73
C ILE A 103 2.55 0.91 -11.66
N GLU A 104 3.79 1.18 -12.04
CA GLU A 104 4.81 1.70 -11.13
C GLU A 104 4.60 3.19 -10.89
N TRP A 105 5.06 3.67 -9.73
CA TRP A 105 4.99 5.08 -9.37
C TRP A 105 6.07 5.93 -10.04
N GLU A 106 7.12 5.28 -10.51
CA GLU A 106 8.20 5.97 -11.22
C GLU A 106 8.57 5.31 -12.53
#